data_a6b1cbd1af26b31560eee40548d1ce75
#
_entry.id   a6b1cbd1af26b31560eee40548d1ce75
#
_cell.length_a   1.000
_cell.length_b   1.000
_cell.length_c   1.000
_cell.angle_alpha   90.00
_cell.angle_beta   90.00
_cell.angle_gamma   90.00
#
_symmetry.space_group_name_H-M   'P 1'
#
loop_
_entity.id
_entity.type
_entity.pdbx_description
1 polymer ?
#
loop_
_entity_poly.entity_id
_entity_poly.type
_entity_poly.pdbx_seq_one_letter_code
_entity_poly.pdbx_strand_id
1 'polypeptide(L)'
;RWKGFDDGIYAGARMLEIIASEDTEDIFSELPNMVSTPELNVPASDEGKFFLVEEFIKKTDFSNAKIIDIDGIRVEYEKGWGLLRASNTSPVLVLRFEAETEDDLNDIKTIFYENLKRIEPDIENF
;
A
#
# COMPACT_ATOMS: atom_id res chain seq x y z
N ARG A 1 12.13 24.23 0.76
CA ARG A 1 12.69 24.46 -0.56
C ARG A 1 11.68 24.20 -1.69
N TRP A 2 10.77 23.25 -1.55
CA TRP A 2 9.75 22.88 -2.53
C TRP A 2 8.35 23.03 -1.93
N LYS A 3 7.38 23.39 -2.76
CA LYS A 3 6.01 23.69 -2.30
C LYS A 3 5.08 22.46 -2.23
N GLY A 4 5.63 21.25 -2.40
CA GLY A 4 4.88 19.99 -2.28
C GLY A 4 4.14 19.57 -3.55
N PHE A 5 4.54 20.06 -4.72
CA PHE A 5 4.01 19.58 -6.00
C PHE A 5 4.65 18.25 -6.39
N ASP A 6 3.89 17.40 -7.07
CA ASP A 6 4.43 16.21 -7.75
C ASP A 6 5.28 16.67 -8.95
N ASP A 7 6.59 16.50 -8.85
CA ASP A 7 7.56 16.90 -9.87
C ASP A 7 8.75 15.94 -9.89
N GLY A 8 8.71 14.98 -10.82
CA GLY A 8 9.77 13.98 -10.97
C GLY A 8 11.11 14.57 -11.37
N ILE A 9 11.15 15.69 -12.12
CA ILE A 9 12.40 16.35 -12.51
C ILE A 9 13.06 16.99 -11.29
N TYR A 10 12.29 17.68 -10.46
CA TYR A 10 12.80 18.24 -9.21
C TYR A 10 13.27 17.15 -8.25
N ALA A 11 12.49 16.08 -8.07
CA ALA A 11 12.87 14.95 -7.22
C ALA A 11 14.18 14.30 -7.71
N GLY A 12 14.32 14.08 -9.01
CA GLY A 12 15.56 13.56 -9.63
C GLY A 12 16.77 14.48 -9.41
N ALA A 13 16.61 15.79 -9.55
CA ALA A 13 17.67 16.75 -9.29
C ALA A 13 18.09 16.75 -7.80
N ARG A 14 17.14 16.60 -6.88
CA ARG A 14 17.42 16.46 -5.43
C ARG A 14 18.17 15.16 -5.12
N MET A 15 17.79 14.06 -5.76
CA MET A 15 18.50 12.79 -5.62
C MET A 15 19.95 12.91 -6.11
N LEU A 16 20.18 13.53 -7.28
CA LEU A 16 21.53 13.75 -7.80
C LEU A 16 22.35 14.65 -6.88
N GLU A 17 21.76 15.67 -6.25
CA GLU A 17 22.44 16.52 -5.27
C GLU A 17 22.90 15.71 -4.05
N ILE A 18 22.07 14.82 -3.53
CA ILE A 18 22.40 13.92 -2.41
C ILE A 18 23.55 12.99 -2.81
N ILE A 19 23.44 12.30 -3.95
CA ILE A 19 24.45 11.38 -4.47
C ILE A 19 25.80 12.07 -4.68
N ALA A 20 25.80 13.34 -5.10
CA ALA A 20 27.02 14.10 -5.33
C ALA A 20 27.66 14.67 -4.04
N SER A 21 26.93 14.75 -2.95
CA SER A 21 27.39 15.37 -1.70
C SER A 21 27.86 14.40 -0.62
N GLU A 22 27.48 13.10 -0.73
CA GLU A 22 27.74 12.09 0.30
C GLU A 22 28.21 10.78 -0.33
N ASP A 23 28.73 9.86 0.49
CA ASP A 23 29.03 8.50 0.03
C ASP A 23 27.72 7.74 -0.17
N THR A 24 27.48 7.32 -1.41
CA THR A 24 26.22 6.67 -1.81
C THR A 24 25.99 5.32 -1.17
N GLU A 25 27.04 4.60 -0.80
CA GLU A 25 26.90 3.29 -0.12
C GLU A 25 26.28 3.48 1.26
N ASP A 26 26.67 4.51 2.00
CA ASP A 26 26.13 4.79 3.33
C ASP A 26 24.66 5.24 3.27
N ILE A 27 24.28 6.08 2.31
CA ILE A 27 22.91 6.60 2.18
C ILE A 27 21.90 5.47 1.96
N PHE A 28 22.21 4.53 1.08
CA PHE A 28 21.28 3.44 0.73
C PHE A 28 21.31 2.30 1.74
N SER A 29 22.40 2.09 2.47
CA SER A 29 22.51 1.07 3.50
C SER A 29 21.63 1.35 4.74
N GLU A 30 21.31 2.61 5.00
CA GLU A 30 20.41 3.02 6.09
C GLU A 30 18.92 2.85 5.76
N LEU A 31 18.57 2.61 4.49
CA LEU A 31 17.17 2.40 4.12
C LEU A 31 16.69 1.02 4.61
N PRO A 32 15.47 0.92 5.15
CA PRO A 32 14.91 -0.35 5.56
C PRO A 32 14.88 -1.34 4.37
N ASN A 33 15.37 -2.55 4.59
CA ASN A 33 15.26 -3.62 3.61
C ASN A 33 13.98 -4.43 3.88
N MET A 34 12.89 -4.00 3.27
CA MET A 34 11.57 -4.60 3.44
C MET A 34 11.23 -5.51 2.25
N VAL A 35 10.44 -6.54 2.53
CA VAL A 35 9.81 -7.37 1.49
C VAL A 35 8.50 -6.72 1.06
N SER A 36 8.29 -6.57 -0.25
CA SER A 36 7.09 -5.90 -0.77
C SER A 36 6.50 -6.61 -1.99
N THR A 37 5.17 -6.51 -2.13
CA THR A 37 4.51 -6.91 -3.37
C THR A 37 4.69 -5.82 -4.43
N PRO A 38 4.60 -6.17 -5.73
CA PRO A 38 4.23 -5.19 -6.74
C PRO A 38 2.83 -4.64 -6.45
N GLU A 39 2.37 -3.66 -7.22
CA GLU A 39 0.97 -3.27 -7.21
C GLU A 39 0.10 -4.42 -7.70
N LEU A 40 -0.85 -4.84 -6.86
CA LEU A 40 -1.80 -5.90 -7.17
C LEU A 40 -3.12 -5.27 -7.61
N ASN A 41 -3.64 -5.73 -8.77
CA ASN A 41 -4.87 -5.22 -9.34
C ASN A 41 -5.92 -6.34 -9.34
N VAL A 42 -6.93 -6.23 -8.47
CA VAL A 42 -8.01 -7.20 -8.35
C VAL A 42 -9.24 -6.68 -9.10
N PRO A 43 -9.78 -7.42 -10.08
CA PRO A 43 -10.95 -6.99 -10.82
C PRO A 43 -12.15 -6.69 -9.91
N ALA A 44 -12.80 -5.57 -10.15
CA ALA A 44 -14.03 -5.16 -9.45
C ALA A 44 -14.89 -4.30 -10.38
N SER A 45 -16.21 -4.30 -10.19
CA SER A 45 -17.06 -3.45 -11.00
C SER A 45 -16.84 -1.95 -10.70
N ASP A 46 -17.00 -1.09 -11.70
CA ASP A 46 -16.86 0.36 -11.52
C ASP A 46 -17.80 0.93 -10.45
N GLU A 47 -19.00 0.37 -10.34
CA GLU A 47 -19.99 0.78 -9.35
C GLU A 47 -19.71 0.18 -7.96
N GLY A 48 -19.17 -1.04 -7.91
CA GLY A 48 -18.98 -1.79 -6.66
C GLY A 48 -17.65 -1.52 -5.95
N LYS A 49 -16.58 -1.14 -6.66
CA LYS A 49 -15.23 -1.00 -6.08
C LYS A 49 -15.15 -0.03 -4.89
N PHE A 50 -15.82 1.11 -4.96
CA PHE A 50 -15.86 2.09 -3.86
C PHE A 50 -16.66 1.56 -2.67
N PHE A 51 -17.79 0.90 -2.94
CA PHE A 51 -18.58 0.23 -1.90
C PHE A 51 -17.78 -0.86 -1.18
N LEU A 52 -17.00 -1.67 -1.92
CA LEU A 52 -16.15 -2.71 -1.32
C LEU A 52 -15.11 -2.12 -0.36
N VAL A 53 -14.46 -1.02 -0.73
CA VAL A 53 -13.49 -0.33 0.14
C VAL A 53 -14.18 0.24 1.38
N GLU A 54 -15.34 0.88 1.24
CA GLU A 54 -16.11 1.39 2.38
C GLU A 54 -16.54 0.28 3.35
N GLU A 55 -17.05 -0.83 2.82
CA GLU A 55 -17.47 -1.97 3.63
C GLU A 55 -16.28 -2.68 4.29
N PHE A 56 -15.14 -2.74 3.61
CA PHE A 56 -13.90 -3.25 4.18
C PHE A 56 -13.46 -2.42 5.40
N ILE A 57 -13.46 -1.11 5.28
CA ILE A 57 -13.14 -0.19 6.38
C ILE A 57 -14.10 -0.36 7.56
N LYS A 58 -15.41 -0.49 7.28
CA LYS A 58 -16.45 -0.59 8.32
C LYS A 58 -16.47 -1.94 9.04
N LYS A 59 -16.18 -3.03 8.32
CA LYS A 59 -16.39 -4.40 8.83
C LYS A 59 -15.15 -5.10 9.34
N THR A 60 -13.96 -4.58 9.00
CA THR A 60 -12.70 -5.18 9.45
C THR A 60 -12.27 -4.57 10.79
N ASP A 61 -11.89 -5.44 11.72
CA ASP A 61 -11.31 -5.01 13.00
C ASP A 61 -9.79 -4.79 12.83
N PHE A 62 -9.36 -3.56 13.03
CA PHE A 62 -7.96 -3.14 12.98
C PHE A 62 -7.46 -2.65 14.34
N SER A 63 -8.00 -3.17 15.45
CA SER A 63 -7.74 -2.67 16.81
C SER A 63 -6.26 -2.62 17.22
N ASN A 64 -5.39 -3.40 16.54
CA ASN A 64 -3.95 -3.47 16.81
C ASN A 64 -3.10 -2.77 15.75
N ALA A 65 -3.69 -1.87 14.95
CA ALA A 65 -3.00 -1.21 13.85
C ALA A 65 -3.34 0.28 13.77
N LYS A 66 -2.45 1.06 13.17
CA LYS A 66 -2.72 2.45 12.84
C LYS A 66 -3.37 2.54 11.47
N ILE A 67 -4.48 3.25 11.38
CA ILE A 67 -5.27 3.41 10.16
C ILE A 67 -5.04 4.79 9.56
N ILE A 68 -4.88 4.84 8.23
CA ILE A 68 -4.84 6.05 7.40
C ILE A 68 -5.84 5.84 6.27
N ASP A 69 -6.90 6.67 6.21
CA ASP A 69 -8.07 6.52 5.35
C ASP A 69 -8.28 7.73 4.40
N ILE A 70 -7.20 8.32 3.92
CA ILE A 70 -7.25 9.51 3.04
C ILE A 70 -7.71 9.15 1.61
N ASP A 71 -7.20 8.03 1.05
CA ASP A 71 -7.57 7.50 -0.27
C ASP A 71 -7.62 5.97 -0.19
N GLY A 72 -8.79 5.43 0.10
CA GLY A 72 -8.93 4.03 0.51
C GLY A 72 -8.48 3.84 1.95
N ILE A 73 -7.76 2.76 2.24
CA ILE A 73 -7.25 2.46 3.58
C ILE A 73 -5.82 1.94 3.51
N ARG A 74 -4.95 2.52 4.33
CA ARG A 74 -3.64 1.98 4.68
C ARG A 74 -3.65 1.58 6.14
N VAL A 75 -3.30 0.33 6.41
CA VAL A 75 -3.25 -0.25 7.76
C VAL A 75 -1.80 -0.54 8.09
N GLU A 76 -1.25 0.15 9.11
CA GLU A 76 0.13 0.00 9.57
C GLU A 76 0.16 -0.87 10.82
N TYR A 77 0.77 -2.04 10.71
CA TYR A 77 1.06 -2.97 11.80
C TYR A 77 2.49 -2.77 12.31
N GLU A 78 2.86 -3.45 13.38
CA GLU A 78 4.21 -3.35 13.97
C GLU A 78 5.32 -3.73 12.96
N LYS A 79 5.07 -4.72 12.10
CA LYS A 79 6.08 -5.30 11.19
C LYS A 79 5.80 -5.08 9.70
N GLY A 80 4.84 -4.26 9.35
CA GLY A 80 4.51 -4.02 7.97
C GLY A 80 3.20 -3.26 7.78
N TRP A 81 2.76 -3.15 6.54
CA TRP A 81 1.52 -2.45 6.22
C TRP A 81 0.83 -3.05 4.99
N GLY A 82 -0.48 -2.84 4.91
CA GLY A 82 -1.29 -3.13 3.74
C GLY A 82 -2.06 -1.89 3.27
N LEU A 83 -2.21 -1.74 1.97
CA LEU A 83 -3.01 -0.70 1.30
C LEU A 83 -4.11 -1.36 0.47
N LEU A 84 -5.31 -0.83 0.56
CA LEU A 84 -6.44 -1.12 -0.31
C LEU A 84 -7.09 0.19 -0.75
N ARG A 85 -7.27 0.39 -2.04
CA ARG A 85 -8.01 1.52 -2.60
C ARG A 85 -8.77 1.14 -3.87
N ALA A 86 -9.81 1.88 -4.20
CA ALA A 86 -10.47 1.78 -5.49
C ALA A 86 -9.69 2.59 -6.55
N SER A 87 -9.46 2.01 -7.72
CA SER A 87 -8.87 2.75 -8.84
C SER A 87 -9.86 3.79 -9.37
N ASN A 88 -9.40 5.03 -9.62
CA ASN A 88 -10.21 6.07 -10.23
C ASN A 88 -10.34 5.92 -11.75
N THR A 89 -9.45 5.16 -12.40
CA THR A 89 -9.33 5.08 -13.85
C THR A 89 -9.63 3.71 -14.44
N SER A 90 -9.69 2.66 -13.60
CA SER A 90 -9.86 1.27 -14.03
C SER A 90 -10.83 0.52 -13.12
N PRO A 91 -11.53 -0.53 -13.62
CA PRO A 91 -12.46 -1.34 -12.82
C PRO A 91 -11.71 -2.36 -11.96
N VAL A 92 -10.86 -1.87 -11.05
CA VAL A 92 -10.05 -2.70 -10.13
C VAL A 92 -9.97 -2.10 -8.74
N LEU A 93 -9.76 -2.97 -7.77
CA LEU A 93 -9.16 -2.64 -6.48
C LEU A 93 -7.65 -2.70 -6.63
N VAL A 94 -6.96 -1.73 -6.05
CA VAL A 94 -5.51 -1.65 -6.01
C VAL A 94 -5.04 -2.01 -4.60
N LEU A 95 -4.16 -3.01 -4.51
CA LEU A 95 -3.56 -3.41 -3.23
C LEU A 95 -2.04 -3.37 -3.32
N ARG A 96 -1.42 -3.08 -2.19
CA ARG A 96 0.02 -3.17 -2.01
C ARG A 96 0.34 -3.52 -0.56
N PHE A 97 1.37 -4.35 -0.38
CA PHE A 97 1.80 -4.81 0.94
C PHE A 97 3.32 -4.70 1.06
N GLU A 98 3.79 -4.44 2.27
CA GLU A 98 5.20 -4.41 2.61
C GLU A 98 5.37 -4.83 4.07
N ALA A 99 6.39 -5.66 4.36
CA ALA A 99 6.67 -6.15 5.70
C ALA A 99 8.17 -6.43 5.91
N GLU A 100 8.56 -6.71 7.15
CA GLU A 100 9.95 -7.04 7.50
C GLU A 100 10.36 -8.41 6.93
N THR A 101 9.43 -9.37 6.90
CA THR A 101 9.66 -10.74 6.44
C THR A 101 8.56 -11.20 5.48
N GLU A 102 8.84 -12.27 4.71
CA GLU A 102 7.84 -12.93 3.86
C GLU A 102 6.66 -13.49 4.67
N ASP A 103 6.90 -13.99 5.87
CA ASP A 103 5.84 -14.52 6.73
C ASP A 103 4.93 -13.39 7.21
N ASP A 104 5.48 -12.28 7.70
CA ASP A 104 4.71 -11.09 8.10
C ASP A 104 3.92 -10.50 6.90
N LEU A 105 4.53 -10.50 5.69
CA LEU A 105 3.86 -10.06 4.46
C LEU A 105 2.65 -10.93 4.12
N ASN A 106 2.80 -12.26 4.20
CA ASN A 106 1.73 -13.21 3.93
C ASN A 106 0.62 -13.13 4.98
N ASP A 107 0.95 -12.90 6.25
CA ASP A 107 -0.03 -12.70 7.30
C ASP A 107 -0.89 -11.46 7.05
N ILE A 108 -0.27 -10.33 6.70
CA ILE A 108 -1.00 -9.09 6.37
C ILE A 108 -1.88 -9.29 5.11
N LYS A 109 -1.35 -9.92 4.06
CA LYS A 109 -2.13 -10.26 2.85
C LYS A 109 -3.34 -11.13 3.19
N THR A 110 -3.15 -12.13 4.03
CA THR A 110 -4.21 -13.04 4.46
C THR A 110 -5.33 -12.30 5.19
N ILE A 111 -4.99 -11.37 6.09
CA ILE A 111 -5.98 -10.53 6.78
C ILE A 111 -6.82 -9.75 5.77
N PHE A 112 -6.19 -9.11 4.78
CA PHE A 112 -6.90 -8.34 3.76
C PHE A 112 -7.77 -9.24 2.88
N TYR A 113 -7.23 -10.36 2.40
CA TYR A 113 -7.96 -11.30 1.56
C TYR A 113 -9.18 -11.89 2.24
N GLU A 114 -9.04 -12.40 3.47
CA GLU A 114 -10.15 -12.99 4.20
C GLU A 114 -11.27 -11.98 4.50
N ASN A 115 -10.93 -10.75 4.85
CA ASN A 115 -11.92 -9.72 5.12
C ASN A 115 -12.62 -9.25 3.84
N LEU A 116 -11.89 -9.10 2.72
CA LEU A 116 -12.51 -8.82 1.41
C LEU A 116 -13.43 -9.96 0.97
N LYS A 117 -13.01 -11.20 1.14
CA LYS A 117 -13.80 -12.38 0.77
C LYS A 117 -15.09 -12.54 1.57
N ARG A 118 -15.15 -12.04 2.80
CA ARG A 118 -16.40 -11.99 3.58
C ARG A 118 -17.41 -10.98 3.03
N ILE A 119 -16.92 -9.94 2.34
CA ILE A 119 -17.76 -8.88 1.76
C ILE A 119 -18.15 -9.26 0.32
N GLU A 120 -17.19 -9.76 -0.45
CA GLU A 120 -17.35 -10.20 -1.84
C GLU A 120 -16.80 -11.64 -1.97
N PRO A 121 -17.69 -12.67 -1.88
CA PRO A 121 -17.28 -14.06 -1.91
C PRO A 121 -16.58 -14.51 -3.20
N ASP A 122 -16.84 -13.81 -4.31
CA ASP A 122 -16.28 -14.12 -5.63
C ASP A 122 -14.98 -13.35 -5.93
N ILE A 123 -14.45 -12.62 -4.93
CA ILE A 123 -13.19 -11.86 -5.12
C ILE A 123 -12.02 -12.78 -5.47
N GLU A 124 -11.25 -12.42 -6.48
CA GLU A 124 -10.07 -13.16 -6.89
C GLU A 124 -8.99 -13.14 -5.81
N ASN A 125 -8.22 -14.22 -5.72
CA ASN A 125 -7.07 -14.31 -4.82
C ASN A 125 -5.90 -13.45 -5.37
N PHE A 126 -5.13 -12.85 -4.48
CA PHE A 126 -4.03 -11.96 -4.80
C PHE A 126 -2.78 -12.17 -3.95
#